data_44340d4ec656b19e169ee80f6737a61a
#
_entry.id   44340d4ec656b19e169ee80f6737a61a
#
_cell.length_a   1.000
_cell.length_b   1.000
_cell.length_c   1.000
_cell.angle_alpha   90.00
_cell.angle_beta   90.00
_cell.angle_gamma   90.00
#
_symmetry.space_group_name_H-M   'P 1'
#
loop_
_entity.id
_entity.type
_entity.pdbx_description
1 polymer ?
#
loop_
_entity_poly.entity_id
_entity_poly.type
_entity_poly.pdbx_seq_one_letter_code
_entity_poly.pdbx_strand_id
1 'polypeptide(L)'
;MNEADLSQSVPEWMKEHVSLYFKDPEAGHTWHPPTKEGDSEITFDTLLMTTTGRKSGKQLLLPLIYQPTGDGSYCIVASKGGAPSHPAWFLNLQAQSKVEVKVAHEEFTATARVVEGEERERLWKIMSEHYASYNDYQASTDRVIPVVVLEKG
;
A
#
# COMPACT_ATOMS: atom_id res chain seq x y z
N MET A 1 14.30 -5.41 5.62
CA MET A 1 13.42 -5.69 4.46
C MET A 1 14.24 -6.36 3.37
N ASN A 2 13.72 -7.42 2.78
CA ASN A 2 14.44 -8.24 1.82
C ASN A 2 13.62 -8.42 0.54
N GLU A 3 14.22 -8.12 -0.62
CA GLU A 3 13.57 -8.28 -1.93
C GLU A 3 13.09 -9.72 -2.17
N ALA A 4 13.78 -10.72 -1.61
CA ALA A 4 13.38 -12.13 -1.73
C ALA A 4 12.01 -12.44 -1.10
N ASP A 5 11.50 -11.55 -0.23
CA ASP A 5 10.19 -11.70 0.39
C ASP A 5 9.05 -11.32 -0.56
N LEU A 6 9.36 -10.84 -1.76
CA LEU A 6 8.36 -10.51 -2.77
C LEU A 6 7.57 -11.78 -3.15
N SER A 7 6.23 -11.67 -3.11
CA SER A 7 5.36 -12.77 -3.49
C SER A 7 5.53 -13.13 -4.97
N GLN A 8 5.58 -14.43 -5.27
CA GLN A 8 5.69 -14.90 -6.64
C GLN A 8 4.39 -14.71 -7.43
N SER A 9 3.28 -14.46 -6.73
CA SER A 9 1.97 -14.29 -7.38
C SER A 9 1.68 -12.86 -7.86
N VAL A 10 2.57 -11.90 -7.56
CA VAL A 10 2.36 -10.51 -8.01
C VAL A 10 2.66 -10.36 -9.49
N PRO A 11 2.00 -9.38 -10.18
CA PRO A 11 2.28 -9.11 -11.59
C PRO A 11 3.73 -8.73 -11.85
N GLU A 12 4.20 -8.99 -13.07
CA GLU A 12 5.59 -8.69 -13.47
C GLU A 12 5.96 -7.21 -13.28
N TRP A 13 5.04 -6.28 -13.63
CA TRP A 13 5.30 -4.85 -13.46
C TRP A 13 5.54 -4.48 -11.99
N MET A 14 4.89 -5.19 -11.06
CA MET A 14 5.09 -4.97 -9.63
C MET A 14 6.45 -5.49 -9.18
N LYS A 15 6.89 -6.61 -9.72
CA LYS A 15 8.24 -7.16 -9.45
C LYS A 15 9.31 -6.19 -9.92
N GLU A 16 9.13 -5.60 -11.09
CA GLU A 16 10.04 -4.61 -11.65
C GLU A 16 10.08 -3.35 -10.77
N HIS A 17 8.91 -2.91 -10.29
CA HIS A 17 8.81 -1.76 -9.39
C HIS A 17 9.57 -2.01 -8.08
N VAL A 18 9.37 -3.17 -7.48
CA VAL A 18 10.08 -3.54 -6.23
C VAL A 18 11.58 -3.62 -6.46
N SER A 19 12.01 -4.22 -7.55
CA SER A 19 13.42 -4.32 -7.90
C SER A 19 14.05 -2.94 -8.06
N LEU A 20 13.37 -2.03 -8.77
CA LEU A 20 13.81 -0.64 -8.91
C LEU A 20 13.89 0.06 -7.55
N TYR A 21 12.92 -0.19 -6.68
CA TYR A 21 12.87 0.43 -5.35
C TYR A 21 14.10 0.05 -4.50
N PHE A 22 14.54 -1.20 -4.56
CA PHE A 22 15.74 -1.63 -3.85
C PHE A 22 17.03 -1.09 -4.50
N LYS A 23 17.06 -1.01 -5.81
CA LYS A 23 18.22 -0.53 -6.56
C LYS A 23 18.37 0.99 -6.46
N ASP A 24 17.26 1.71 -6.60
CA ASP A 24 17.23 3.17 -6.56
C ASP A 24 15.96 3.61 -5.81
N PRO A 25 16.04 3.79 -4.47
CA PRO A 25 14.87 4.10 -3.66
C PRO A 25 14.13 5.37 -4.04
N GLU A 26 14.82 6.39 -4.55
CA GLU A 26 14.15 7.61 -5.00
C GLU A 26 13.33 7.36 -6.26
N ALA A 27 13.88 6.62 -7.22
CA ALA A 27 13.17 6.26 -8.44
C ALA A 27 12.01 5.32 -8.16
N GLY A 28 12.17 4.36 -7.25
CA GLY A 28 11.11 3.44 -6.84
C GLY A 28 9.99 4.11 -6.07
N HIS A 29 10.31 5.14 -5.29
CA HIS A 29 9.33 5.90 -4.52
C HIS A 29 8.28 6.57 -5.41
N THR A 30 8.67 7.02 -6.60
CA THR A 30 7.77 7.66 -7.57
C THR A 30 7.28 6.63 -8.58
N TRP A 31 5.99 6.31 -8.55
CA TRP A 31 5.40 5.31 -9.44
C TRP A 31 4.61 5.97 -10.57
N HIS A 32 4.81 5.46 -11.78
CA HIS A 32 4.07 5.85 -12.96
C HIS A 32 3.09 4.73 -13.31
N PRO A 33 1.76 4.95 -13.16
CA PRO A 33 0.80 3.91 -13.52
C PRO A 33 0.89 3.57 -15.01
N PRO A 34 0.81 2.30 -15.39
CA PRO A 34 0.73 1.95 -16.80
C PRO A 34 -0.60 2.46 -17.37
N THR A 35 -0.56 3.18 -18.52
CA THR A 35 -1.74 3.65 -19.20
C THR A 35 -1.79 3.08 -20.60
N LYS A 36 -3.00 2.94 -21.16
CA LYS A 36 -3.18 2.43 -22.52
C LYS A 36 -2.71 3.43 -23.59
N GLU A 37 -2.58 4.69 -23.22
CA GLU A 37 -2.27 5.79 -24.13
C GLU A 37 -0.80 6.24 -24.06
N GLY A 38 0.05 5.45 -23.40
CA GLY A 38 1.46 5.77 -23.23
C GLY A 38 1.75 6.47 -21.92
N ASP A 39 2.75 7.32 -21.88
CA ASP A 39 3.25 7.90 -20.65
C ASP A 39 2.24 8.83 -19.98
N SER A 40 1.91 8.52 -18.74
CA SER A 40 1.17 9.44 -17.88
C SER A 40 2.18 10.35 -17.18
N GLU A 41 1.92 11.66 -17.17
CA GLU A 41 2.68 12.60 -16.36
C GLU A 41 2.28 12.51 -14.87
N ILE A 42 1.20 11.78 -14.58
CA ILE A 42 0.71 11.60 -13.22
C ILE A 42 1.58 10.56 -12.52
N THR A 43 2.11 10.94 -11.37
CA THR A 43 2.92 10.05 -10.54
C THR A 43 2.31 9.92 -9.16
N PHE A 44 2.59 8.80 -8.49
CA PHE A 44 2.13 8.53 -7.14
C PHE A 44 3.31 8.11 -6.27
N ASP A 45 3.34 8.62 -5.05
CA ASP A 45 4.32 8.19 -4.07
C ASP A 45 3.93 6.80 -3.56
N THR A 46 4.92 5.91 -3.49
CA THR A 46 4.73 4.55 -3.03
C THR A 46 5.70 4.19 -1.91
N LEU A 47 5.27 3.26 -1.07
CA LEU A 47 6.12 2.64 -0.07
C LEU A 47 6.18 1.14 -0.31
N LEU A 48 7.18 0.48 0.27
CA LEU A 48 7.22 -0.97 0.36
C LEU A 48 6.77 -1.37 1.77
N MET A 49 5.95 -2.40 1.86
CA MET A 49 5.48 -2.94 3.14
C MET A 49 5.68 -4.44 3.17
N THR A 50 6.20 -4.94 4.28
CA THR A 50 6.35 -6.38 4.51
C THR A 50 5.40 -6.79 5.63
N THR A 51 4.49 -7.72 5.32
CA THR A 51 3.59 -8.32 6.30
C THR A 51 4.02 -9.75 6.59
N THR A 52 3.55 -10.30 7.73
CA THR A 52 3.74 -11.72 8.06
C THR A 52 2.53 -12.50 7.58
N GLY A 53 2.75 -13.51 6.75
CA GLY A 53 1.69 -14.37 6.24
C GLY A 53 0.96 -15.07 7.37
N ARG A 54 -0.36 -14.88 7.47
CA ARG A 54 -1.18 -15.42 8.57
C ARG A 54 -1.28 -16.93 8.58
N LYS A 55 -0.98 -17.57 7.45
CA LYS A 55 -1.01 -19.05 7.33
C LYS A 55 0.39 -19.64 7.26
N SER A 56 1.29 -19.01 6.51
CA SER A 56 2.63 -19.55 6.27
C SER A 56 3.69 -19.05 7.26
N GLY A 57 3.45 -17.92 7.92
CA GLY A 57 4.46 -17.25 8.75
C GLY A 57 5.57 -16.57 7.94
N LYS A 58 5.51 -16.65 6.62
CA LYS A 58 6.53 -16.04 5.75
C LYS A 58 6.31 -14.55 5.61
N GLN A 59 7.42 -13.82 5.44
CA GLN A 59 7.34 -12.39 5.13
C GLN A 59 6.90 -12.19 3.68
N LEU A 60 5.95 -11.29 3.47
CA LEU A 60 5.42 -10.98 2.15
C LEU A 60 5.55 -9.49 1.88
N LEU A 61 6.28 -9.14 0.84
CA LEU A 61 6.62 -7.77 0.47
C LEU A 61 5.77 -7.31 -0.72
N LEU A 62 5.29 -6.06 -0.66
CA LEU A 62 4.58 -5.45 -1.80
C LEU A 62 4.69 -3.93 -1.76
N PRO A 63 4.55 -3.27 -2.95
CA PRO A 63 4.50 -1.81 -3.02
C PRO A 63 3.05 -1.33 -2.90
N LEU A 64 2.85 -0.17 -2.27
CA LEU A 64 1.53 0.43 -2.08
C LEU A 64 1.61 1.94 -2.25
N ILE A 65 0.57 2.52 -2.83
CA ILE A 65 0.39 3.97 -2.87
C ILE A 65 0.07 4.44 -1.44
N TYR A 66 0.65 5.56 -1.02
CA TYR A 66 0.41 6.10 0.32
C TYR A 66 0.30 7.63 0.29
N GLN A 67 -0.23 8.18 1.38
CA GLN A 67 -0.15 9.60 1.69
C GLN A 67 0.21 9.79 3.16
N PRO A 68 0.98 10.85 3.50
CA PRO A 68 1.22 11.20 4.89
C PRO A 68 -0.09 11.62 5.56
N THR A 69 -0.23 11.28 6.84
CA THR A 69 -1.42 11.66 7.63
C THR A 69 -1.31 13.05 8.27
N GLY A 70 -0.13 13.64 8.27
CA GLY A 70 0.14 14.94 8.88
C GLY A 70 0.74 14.89 10.28
N ASP A 71 0.79 13.70 10.88
CA ASP A 71 1.34 13.50 12.25
C ASP A 71 2.55 12.55 12.28
N GLY A 72 3.17 12.33 11.13
CA GLY A 72 4.33 11.44 11.02
C GLY A 72 3.98 9.99 10.67
N SER A 73 2.70 9.69 10.52
CA SER A 73 2.23 8.38 10.09
C SER A 73 1.94 8.36 8.59
N TYR A 74 1.63 7.17 8.05
CA TYR A 74 1.34 6.98 6.63
C TYR A 74 0.00 6.25 6.46
N CYS A 75 -0.76 6.66 5.46
CA CYS A 75 -2.08 6.09 5.16
C CYS A 75 -2.05 5.28 3.88
N ILE A 76 -2.63 4.09 3.91
CA ILE A 76 -2.79 3.21 2.74
C ILE A 76 -4.24 2.73 2.68
N VAL A 77 -4.65 2.24 1.50
CA VAL A 77 -6.04 1.81 1.27
C VAL A 77 -6.05 0.37 0.75
N ALA A 78 -6.83 -0.48 1.40
CA ALA A 78 -6.95 -1.90 1.05
C ALA A 78 -8.02 -2.12 -0.02
N SER A 79 -7.86 -1.47 -1.17
CA SER A 79 -8.86 -1.45 -2.24
C SER A 79 -8.92 -2.72 -3.07
N LYS A 80 -7.78 -3.33 -3.38
CA LYS A 80 -7.69 -4.48 -4.31
C LYS A 80 -8.50 -4.23 -5.59
N GLY A 81 -8.44 -2.98 -6.12
CA GLY A 81 -9.15 -2.61 -7.35
C GLY A 81 -10.67 -2.69 -7.24
N GLY A 82 -11.25 -2.68 -6.05
CA GLY A 82 -12.69 -2.80 -5.83
C GLY A 82 -13.19 -4.25 -5.82
N ALA A 83 -12.30 -5.23 -5.71
CA ALA A 83 -12.69 -6.64 -5.61
C ALA A 83 -13.59 -6.89 -4.40
N PRO A 84 -14.46 -7.93 -4.44
CA PRO A 84 -15.40 -8.20 -3.35
C PRO A 84 -14.74 -8.71 -2.07
N SER A 85 -13.46 -9.09 -2.11
CA SER A 85 -12.72 -9.56 -0.95
C SER A 85 -11.57 -8.61 -0.62
N HIS A 86 -11.15 -8.62 0.65
CA HIS A 86 -9.97 -7.84 1.07
C HIS A 86 -8.69 -8.43 0.48
N PRO A 87 -7.66 -7.59 0.24
CA PRO A 87 -6.36 -8.11 -0.18
C PRO A 87 -5.73 -8.97 0.92
N ALA A 88 -4.92 -9.95 0.51
CA ALA A 88 -4.26 -10.86 1.45
C ALA A 88 -3.42 -10.12 2.50
N TRP A 89 -2.73 -9.05 2.09
CA TRP A 89 -1.90 -8.28 3.04
C TRP A 89 -2.73 -7.64 4.16
N PHE A 90 -3.97 -7.24 3.86
CA PHE A 90 -4.86 -6.69 4.88
C PHE A 90 -5.23 -7.75 5.91
N LEU A 91 -5.55 -8.96 5.45
CA LEU A 91 -5.84 -10.08 6.34
C LEU A 91 -4.63 -10.46 7.17
N ASN A 92 -3.43 -10.37 6.60
CA ASN A 92 -2.18 -10.63 7.31
C ASN A 92 -1.98 -9.62 8.44
N LEU A 93 -2.20 -8.33 8.19
CA LEU A 93 -1.99 -7.33 9.24
C LEU A 93 -3.08 -7.33 10.31
N GLN A 94 -4.27 -7.87 10.02
CA GLN A 94 -5.28 -8.11 11.05
C GLN A 94 -4.82 -9.20 12.01
N ALA A 95 -4.11 -10.22 11.51
CA ALA A 95 -3.54 -11.28 12.34
C ALA A 95 -2.28 -10.82 13.08
N GLN A 96 -1.45 -10.02 12.41
CA GLN A 96 -0.21 -9.46 12.96
C GLN A 96 -0.05 -8.02 12.50
N SER A 97 -0.29 -7.07 13.40
CA SER A 97 -0.30 -5.65 13.06
C SER A 97 1.08 -5.01 12.90
N LYS A 98 2.15 -5.68 13.32
CA LYS A 98 3.50 -5.17 13.11
C LYS A 98 3.96 -5.46 11.70
N VAL A 99 4.47 -4.42 11.02
CA VAL A 99 4.92 -4.51 9.63
C VAL A 99 6.25 -3.77 9.49
N GLU A 100 7.02 -4.13 8.47
CA GLU A 100 8.19 -3.37 8.08
C GLU A 100 7.83 -2.48 6.92
N VAL A 101 8.32 -1.24 6.92
CA VAL A 101 7.97 -0.23 5.92
C VAL A 101 9.24 0.42 5.40
N LYS A 102 9.29 0.65 4.09
CA LYS A 102 10.35 1.41 3.45
C LYS A 102 9.73 2.55 2.65
N VAL A 103 10.04 3.78 3.02
CA VAL A 103 9.59 4.99 2.32
C VAL A 103 10.85 5.68 1.78
N ALA A 104 11.07 5.58 0.45
CA ALA A 104 12.31 5.99 -0.18
C ALA A 104 13.50 5.32 0.52
N HIS A 105 14.40 6.08 1.12
CA HIS A 105 15.58 5.53 1.82
C HIS A 105 15.30 5.12 3.27
N GLU A 106 14.18 5.51 3.84
CA GLU A 106 13.89 5.27 5.26
C GLU A 106 13.23 3.92 5.46
N GLU A 107 13.81 3.08 6.32
CA GLU A 107 13.22 1.82 6.74
C GLU A 107 12.88 1.89 8.23
N PHE A 108 11.70 1.41 8.60
CA PHE A 108 11.25 1.40 9.99
C PHE A 108 10.20 0.31 10.21
N THR A 109 10.00 -0.05 11.48
CA THR A 109 8.89 -0.91 11.89
C THR A 109 7.71 -0.02 12.21
N ALA A 110 6.51 -0.45 11.81
CA ALA A 110 5.27 0.26 12.08
C ALA A 110 4.23 -0.67 12.66
N THR A 111 3.24 -0.09 13.34
CA THR A 111 2.04 -0.79 13.76
C THR A 111 0.90 -0.34 12.87
N ALA A 112 0.22 -1.29 12.23
CA ALA A 112 -0.91 -1.03 11.35
C ALA A 112 -2.20 -0.90 12.16
N ARG A 113 -2.99 0.13 11.88
CA ARG A 113 -4.25 0.40 12.56
C ARG A 113 -5.33 0.70 11.53
N VAL A 114 -6.45 -0.02 11.61
CA VAL A 114 -7.62 0.25 10.75
C VAL A 114 -8.39 1.42 11.36
N VAL A 115 -8.68 2.43 10.57
CA VAL A 115 -9.38 3.62 11.04
C VAL A 115 -10.87 3.56 10.70
N GLU A 116 -11.67 4.22 11.52
CA GLU A 116 -13.13 4.27 11.39
C GLU A 116 -13.64 5.68 11.67
N GLY A 117 -14.92 5.93 11.37
CA GLY A 117 -15.59 7.18 11.69
C GLY A 117 -14.99 8.40 11.00
N GLU A 118 -14.89 9.49 11.71
CA GLU A 118 -14.39 10.76 11.17
C GLU A 118 -12.94 10.68 10.70
N GLU A 119 -12.10 9.92 11.40
CA GLU A 119 -10.71 9.72 10.98
C GLU A 119 -10.66 9.02 9.62
N ARG A 120 -11.48 8.00 9.41
CA ARG A 120 -11.57 7.32 8.12
C ARG A 120 -12.04 8.27 7.02
N GLU A 121 -13.07 9.06 7.29
CA GLU A 121 -13.59 10.00 6.31
C GLU A 121 -12.54 11.03 5.88
N ARG A 122 -11.81 11.56 6.84
CA ARG A 122 -10.73 12.52 6.58
C ARG A 122 -9.62 11.90 5.73
N LEU A 123 -9.18 10.71 6.08
CA LEU A 123 -8.10 10.03 5.37
C LEU A 123 -8.56 9.51 4.01
N TRP A 124 -9.80 9.03 3.90
CA TRP A 124 -10.38 8.65 2.60
C TRP A 124 -10.36 9.83 1.64
N LYS A 125 -10.73 11.01 2.11
CA LYS A 125 -10.71 12.22 1.29
C LYS A 125 -9.30 12.52 0.80
N ILE A 126 -8.30 12.47 1.68
CA ILE A 126 -6.90 12.68 1.32
C ILE A 126 -6.45 11.67 0.24
N MET A 127 -6.73 10.39 0.46
CA MET A 127 -6.34 9.33 -0.46
C MET A 127 -7.07 9.41 -1.80
N SER A 128 -8.38 9.68 -1.80
CA SER A 128 -9.16 9.74 -3.03
C SER A 128 -8.91 11.02 -3.84
N GLU A 129 -8.53 12.11 -3.21
CA GLU A 129 -8.07 13.30 -3.92
C GLU A 129 -6.74 13.03 -4.62
N HIS A 130 -5.88 12.21 -4.01
CA HIS A 130 -4.61 11.83 -4.58
C HIS A 130 -4.77 10.79 -5.69
N TYR A 131 -5.64 9.79 -5.47
CA TYR A 131 -5.91 8.72 -6.44
C TYR A 131 -7.43 8.51 -6.53
N ALA A 132 -8.07 9.22 -7.46
CA ALA A 132 -9.53 9.26 -7.59
C ALA A 132 -10.18 7.90 -7.86
N SER A 133 -9.43 6.94 -8.42
CA SER A 133 -9.92 5.58 -8.68
C SER A 133 -10.43 4.87 -7.42
N TYR A 134 -9.97 5.27 -6.23
CA TYR A 134 -10.48 4.69 -4.98
C TYR A 134 -12.00 4.86 -4.84
N ASN A 135 -12.55 5.98 -5.28
CA ASN A 135 -14.00 6.20 -5.23
C ASN A 135 -14.73 5.23 -6.16
N ASP A 136 -14.18 4.97 -7.34
CA ASP A 136 -14.74 3.99 -8.29
C ASP A 136 -14.67 2.58 -7.72
N TYR A 137 -13.57 2.25 -7.06
CA TYR A 137 -13.40 0.94 -6.43
C TYR A 137 -14.43 0.73 -5.32
N GLN A 138 -14.67 1.74 -4.48
CA GLN A 138 -15.68 1.65 -3.42
C GLN A 138 -17.08 1.52 -4.00
N ALA A 139 -17.38 2.22 -5.08
CA ALA A 139 -18.67 2.14 -5.75
C ALA A 139 -18.93 0.77 -6.40
N SER A 140 -17.86 0.02 -6.72
CA SER A 140 -17.96 -1.29 -7.39
C SER A 140 -18.13 -2.47 -6.43
N THR A 141 -18.08 -2.24 -5.12
CA THR A 141 -18.18 -3.32 -4.12
C THR A 141 -19.07 -2.90 -2.95
N ASP A 142 -19.76 -3.90 -2.36
CA ASP A 142 -20.59 -3.69 -1.17
C ASP A 142 -19.77 -3.67 0.12
N ARG A 143 -18.54 -4.20 0.10
CA ARG A 143 -17.69 -4.14 1.29
C ARG A 143 -17.18 -2.73 1.52
N VAL A 144 -16.97 -2.37 2.79
CA VAL A 144 -16.30 -1.11 3.13
C VAL A 144 -14.80 -1.31 2.93
N ILE A 145 -14.21 -0.55 2.01
CA ILE A 145 -12.78 -0.64 1.73
C ILE A 145 -12.00 -0.09 2.92
N PRO A 146 -11.15 -0.90 3.57
CA PRO A 146 -10.41 -0.45 4.74
C PRO A 146 -9.39 0.65 4.43
N VAL A 147 -9.31 1.61 5.33
CA VAL A 147 -8.25 2.62 5.37
C VAL A 147 -7.35 2.27 6.55
N VAL A 148 -6.05 2.19 6.31
CA VAL A 148 -5.07 1.73 7.29
C VAL A 148 -4.03 2.81 7.53
N VAL A 149 -3.71 3.05 8.81
CA VAL A 149 -2.63 3.96 9.21
C VAL A 149 -1.46 3.13 9.71
N LEU A 150 -0.27 3.46 9.20
CA LEU A 150 0.97 2.84 9.63
C LEU A 150 1.69 3.82 10.55
N GLU A 151 1.73 3.49 11.84
CA GLU A 151 2.33 4.32 12.87
C GLU A 151 3.72 3.80 13.22
N LYS A 152 4.74 4.66 13.16
CA LYS A 152 6.12 4.30 13.51
C LYS A 152 6.22 3.87 14.97
N GLY A 153 6.98 2.82 15.22
CA GLY A 153 7.22 2.34 16.58
C GLY A 153 6.82 0.93 16.87
#